data_79ff760d7ae4f0502ed7bb8e9ede249e
#
_entry.id   79ff760d7ae4f0502ed7bb8e9ede249e
#
_cell.length_a   1.000
_cell.length_b   1.000
_cell.length_c   1.000
_cell.angle_alpha   90.00
_cell.angle_beta   90.00
_cell.angle_gamma   90.00
#
_symmetry.space_group_name_H-M   'P 1'
#
loop_
_entity.id
_entity.type
_entity.pdbx_description
1 polymer ?
#
loop_
_entity_poly.entity_id
_entity_poly.type
_entity_poly.pdbx_seq_one_letter_code
_entity_poly.pdbx_strand_id
1 'polypeptide(L)'
;AYYTAEQLAKLTMAFELLAVGVVPTQAASIVDGLWSELSPSFAAAWLERDQAKERRMLVVRVRGFDARRGATGTVVETTMDDAVGNLKSLREDDDDDRDTQDRRAIVLDLSAAVEDLASALSPGTTVYFEMFGEMKRFANRWKADRKMDEGSRTAGKASGA
;
A
#
# COMPACT_ATOMS: atom_id res chain seq x y z
N ALA A 1 17.50 8.26 17.42
CA ALA A 1 16.42 7.27 17.29
C ALA A 1 16.51 6.69 15.87
N TYR A 2 16.57 5.37 15.77
CA TYR A 2 16.62 4.70 14.47
C TYR A 2 15.22 4.24 14.12
N TYR A 3 14.76 4.56 12.92
CA TYR A 3 13.51 4.02 12.38
C TYR A 3 13.72 2.57 11.95
N THR A 4 12.74 1.71 12.20
CA THR A 4 12.68 0.39 11.56
C THR A 4 12.26 0.52 10.11
N ALA A 5 12.52 -0.50 9.29
CA ALA A 5 12.07 -0.54 7.90
C ALA A 5 10.55 -0.38 7.78
N GLU A 6 9.79 -1.00 8.69
CA GLU A 6 8.33 -0.86 8.71
C GLU A 6 7.89 0.57 9.04
N GLN A 7 8.51 1.21 10.04
CA GLN A 7 8.20 2.61 10.37
C GLN A 7 8.51 3.55 9.21
N LEU A 8 9.60 3.29 8.49
CA LEU A 8 9.99 4.09 7.34
C LEU A 8 9.00 3.90 6.18
N ALA A 9 8.58 2.66 5.90
CA ALA A 9 7.55 2.39 4.90
C ALA A 9 6.21 3.05 5.26
N LYS A 10 5.79 2.98 6.52
CA LYS A 10 4.59 3.68 7.02
C LYS A 10 4.70 5.20 6.85
N LEU A 11 5.85 5.78 7.20
CA LEU A 11 6.09 7.21 6.99
C LEU A 11 6.01 7.61 5.52
N THR A 12 6.63 6.82 4.63
CA THR A 12 6.54 7.07 3.19
C THR A 12 5.10 7.11 2.72
N MET A 13 4.29 6.12 3.09
CA MET A 13 2.87 6.09 2.73
C MET A 13 2.09 7.25 3.33
N ALA A 14 2.41 7.67 4.56
CA ALA A 14 1.77 8.83 5.17
C ALA A 14 2.11 10.13 4.42
N PHE A 15 3.36 10.31 3.99
CA PHE A 15 3.76 11.46 3.19
C PHE A 15 3.08 11.50 1.82
N GLU A 16 2.91 10.37 1.16
CA GLU A 16 2.13 10.31 -0.09
C GLU A 16 0.67 10.75 0.11
N LEU A 17 0.04 10.30 1.19
CA LEU A 17 -1.31 10.74 1.55
C LEU A 17 -1.37 12.27 1.82
N LEU A 18 -0.36 12.81 2.50
CA LEU A 18 -0.25 14.26 2.73
C LEU A 18 -0.08 15.03 1.41
N ALA A 19 0.73 14.50 0.48
CA ALA A 19 0.98 15.12 -0.81
C ALA A 19 -0.30 15.26 -1.66
N VAL A 20 -1.25 14.33 -1.51
CA VAL A 20 -2.57 14.42 -2.17
C VAL A 20 -3.63 15.14 -1.32
N GLY A 21 -3.24 15.80 -0.26
CA GLY A 21 -4.10 16.70 0.54
C GLY A 21 -4.85 16.04 1.70
N VAL A 22 -4.50 14.80 2.08
CA VAL A 22 -5.04 14.16 3.29
C VAL A 22 -4.43 14.83 4.52
N VAL A 23 -5.24 15.19 5.50
CA VAL A 23 -4.72 15.83 6.73
C VAL A 23 -3.90 14.83 7.59
N PRO A 24 -2.90 15.30 8.36
CA PRO A 24 -1.93 14.42 9.04
C PRO A 24 -2.55 13.34 9.93
N THR A 25 -3.57 13.68 10.70
CA THR A 25 -4.25 12.73 11.59
C THR A 25 -4.98 11.62 10.83
N GLN A 26 -5.58 11.96 9.68
CA GLN A 26 -6.22 10.99 8.82
C GLN A 26 -5.20 10.13 8.07
N ALA A 27 -4.11 10.72 7.58
CA ALA A 27 -3.03 9.98 6.92
C ALA A 27 -2.45 8.90 7.84
N ALA A 28 -2.12 9.26 9.08
CA ALA A 28 -1.66 8.30 10.08
C ALA A 28 -2.70 7.20 10.36
N SER A 29 -3.96 7.58 10.52
CA SER A 29 -5.06 6.63 10.76
C SER A 29 -5.29 5.68 9.57
N ILE A 30 -5.18 6.15 8.33
CA ILE A 30 -5.27 5.32 7.13
C ILE A 30 -4.12 4.31 7.09
N VAL A 31 -2.89 4.78 7.29
CA VAL A 31 -1.72 3.92 7.24
C VAL A 31 -1.78 2.85 8.33
N ASP A 32 -2.11 3.20 9.55
CA ASP A 32 -2.19 2.23 10.64
C ASP A 32 -3.37 1.26 10.49
N GLY A 33 -4.54 1.76 10.10
CA GLY A 33 -5.74 0.94 9.97
C GLY A 33 -5.70 -0.02 8.77
N LEU A 34 -5.05 0.36 7.67
CA LEU A 34 -4.97 -0.42 6.43
C LEU A 34 -3.57 -1.02 6.21
N TRP A 35 -2.71 -1.06 7.22
CA TRP A 35 -1.33 -1.51 7.06
C TRP A 35 -1.20 -2.95 6.56
N SER A 36 -2.08 -3.84 7.00
CA SER A 36 -2.12 -5.23 6.53
C SER A 36 -2.35 -5.35 5.02
N GLU A 37 -3.03 -4.38 4.42
CA GLU A 37 -3.32 -4.34 2.98
C GLU A 37 -2.28 -3.53 2.21
N LEU A 38 -1.75 -2.46 2.80
CA LEU A 38 -0.74 -1.59 2.21
C LEU A 38 0.65 -2.24 2.15
N SER A 39 1.04 -2.93 3.20
CA SER A 39 2.39 -3.46 3.34
C SER A 39 2.79 -4.50 2.31
N PRO A 40 1.92 -5.44 1.85
CA PRO A 40 2.28 -6.37 0.79
C PRO A 40 2.56 -5.69 -0.55
N SER A 41 1.73 -4.70 -0.91
CA SER A 41 1.89 -3.92 -2.14
C SER A 41 3.16 -3.07 -2.09
N PHE A 42 3.43 -2.42 -0.96
CA PHE A 42 4.67 -1.67 -0.74
C PHE A 42 5.91 -2.58 -0.86
N ALA A 43 5.86 -3.75 -0.23
CA ALA A 43 6.95 -4.73 -0.28
C ALA A 43 7.22 -5.23 -1.71
N ALA A 44 6.17 -5.51 -2.47
CA ALA A 44 6.27 -5.92 -3.87
C ALA A 44 6.89 -4.80 -4.73
N ALA A 45 6.41 -3.57 -4.59
CA ALA A 45 6.96 -2.42 -5.31
C ALA A 45 8.44 -2.18 -4.97
N TRP A 46 8.82 -2.31 -3.69
CA TRP A 46 10.22 -2.20 -3.27
C TRP A 46 11.14 -3.23 -3.93
N LEU A 47 10.70 -4.50 -4.02
CA LEU A 47 11.52 -5.56 -4.60
C LEU A 47 11.62 -5.47 -6.12
N GLU A 48 10.61 -4.93 -6.77
CA GLU A 48 10.51 -4.89 -8.23
C GLU A 48 10.87 -3.53 -8.83
N ARG A 49 11.16 -2.50 -8.02
CA ARG A 49 11.39 -1.11 -8.46
C ARG A 49 12.38 -0.97 -9.63
N ASP A 50 13.44 -1.78 -9.65
CA ASP A 50 14.48 -1.71 -10.68
C ASP A 50 14.11 -2.49 -11.97
N GLN A 51 13.01 -3.26 -11.96
CA GLN A 51 12.60 -4.16 -13.03
C GLN A 51 11.17 -3.93 -13.51
N ALA A 52 10.41 -3.08 -12.83
CA ALA A 52 9.01 -2.84 -13.14
C ALA A 52 8.88 -2.18 -14.52
N LYS A 53 8.13 -2.85 -15.42
CA LYS A 53 7.78 -2.31 -16.75
C LYS A 53 6.62 -1.32 -16.67
N GLU A 54 5.78 -1.45 -15.67
CA GLU A 54 4.57 -0.66 -15.44
C GLU A 54 4.57 -0.07 -14.04
N ARG A 55 4.07 1.14 -13.92
CA ARG A 55 3.92 1.81 -12.62
C ARG A 55 2.80 1.16 -11.83
N ARG A 56 3.08 0.86 -10.57
CA ARG A 56 2.10 0.36 -9.61
C ARG A 56 1.38 1.53 -8.96
N MET A 57 0.06 1.48 -9.01
CA MET A 57 -0.82 2.44 -8.37
C MET A 57 -1.54 1.75 -7.22
N LEU A 58 -1.87 2.50 -6.17
CA LEU A 58 -2.77 2.07 -5.11
C LEU A 58 -4.04 2.90 -5.18
N VAL A 59 -5.17 2.22 -5.16
CA VAL A 59 -6.47 2.84 -4.94
C VAL A 59 -6.90 2.52 -3.51
N VAL A 60 -6.90 3.54 -2.65
CA VAL A 60 -7.27 3.43 -1.24
C VAL A 60 -8.69 3.97 -1.08
N ARG A 61 -9.61 3.11 -0.69
CA ARG A 61 -11.01 3.46 -0.40
C ARG A 61 -11.21 3.42 1.11
N VAL A 62 -11.35 4.58 1.72
CA VAL A 62 -11.62 4.70 3.15
C VAL A 62 -13.12 4.66 3.37
N ARG A 63 -13.61 3.73 4.19
CA ARG A 63 -15.04 3.56 4.54
C ARG A 63 -15.41 4.22 5.86
N GLY A 64 -14.44 4.41 6.75
CA GLY A 64 -14.70 5.05 8.04
C GLY A 64 -13.44 5.14 8.89
N PHE A 65 -13.55 5.82 10.00
CA PHE A 65 -12.48 5.98 10.98
C PHE A 65 -12.96 5.47 12.34
N ASP A 66 -12.28 4.46 12.87
CA ASP A 66 -12.47 3.97 14.24
C ASP A 66 -11.38 4.57 15.14
N ALA A 67 -11.76 5.15 16.27
CA ALA A 67 -10.84 5.80 17.20
C ALA A 67 -9.78 4.85 17.79
N ARG A 68 -10.04 3.53 17.77
CA ARG A 68 -9.14 2.50 18.34
C ARG A 68 -8.38 1.72 17.28
N ARG A 69 -8.96 1.56 16.08
CA ARG A 69 -8.45 0.69 15.00
C ARG A 69 -7.89 1.47 13.82
N GLY A 70 -8.03 2.79 13.81
CA GLY A 70 -7.67 3.62 12.67
C GLY A 70 -8.74 3.60 11.57
N ALA A 71 -8.33 3.90 10.34
CA ALA A 71 -9.23 3.86 9.20
C ALA A 71 -9.61 2.42 8.83
N THR A 72 -10.85 2.26 8.39
CA THR A 72 -11.34 1.03 7.76
C THR A 72 -11.57 1.30 6.27
N GLY A 73 -11.35 0.30 5.43
CA GLY A 73 -11.49 0.48 3.98
C GLY A 73 -10.94 -0.70 3.20
N THR A 74 -10.60 -0.44 1.96
CA THR A 74 -9.96 -1.42 1.08
C THR A 74 -8.81 -0.77 0.32
N VAL A 75 -7.79 -1.56 0.01
CA VAL A 75 -6.65 -1.16 -0.83
C VAL A 75 -6.64 -2.08 -2.04
N VAL A 76 -6.58 -1.49 -3.22
CA VAL A 76 -6.47 -2.23 -4.48
C VAL A 76 -5.19 -1.79 -5.19
N GLU A 77 -4.30 -2.76 -5.44
CA GLU A 77 -3.14 -2.55 -6.28
C GLU A 77 -3.56 -2.69 -7.75
N THR A 78 -3.12 -1.76 -8.59
CA THR A 78 -3.55 -1.67 -9.98
C THR A 78 -2.47 -0.99 -10.84
N THR A 79 -2.65 -0.98 -12.15
CA THR A 79 -1.88 -0.14 -13.08
C THR A 79 -2.52 1.24 -13.23
N MET A 80 -1.84 2.17 -13.89
CA MET A 80 -2.40 3.51 -14.13
C MET A 80 -3.67 3.43 -14.99
N ASP A 81 -3.68 2.61 -16.02
CA ASP A 81 -4.81 2.48 -16.96
C ASP A 81 -6.03 1.89 -16.24
N ASP A 82 -5.83 0.85 -15.43
CA ASP A 82 -6.88 0.22 -14.65
C ASP A 82 -7.36 1.11 -13.49
N ALA A 83 -6.48 1.95 -12.91
CA ALA A 83 -6.87 2.90 -11.89
C ALA A 83 -7.93 3.88 -12.41
N VAL A 84 -7.76 4.37 -13.63
CA VAL A 84 -8.75 5.25 -14.29
C VAL A 84 -10.06 4.52 -14.54
N GLY A 85 -10.01 3.25 -14.95
CA GLY A 85 -11.20 2.39 -15.10
C GLY A 85 -11.93 2.16 -13.77
N ASN A 86 -11.20 1.86 -12.72
CA ASN A 86 -11.73 1.69 -11.37
C ASN A 86 -12.39 2.96 -10.80
N LEU A 87 -11.86 4.15 -11.14
CA LEU A 87 -12.49 5.41 -10.74
C LEU A 87 -13.79 5.68 -11.50
N LYS A 88 -13.90 5.22 -12.75
CA LYS A 88 -15.16 5.33 -13.53
C LYS A 88 -16.25 4.40 -12.98
N SER A 89 -15.92 3.15 -12.66
CA SER A 89 -16.88 2.20 -12.08
C SER A 89 -17.43 2.68 -10.74
N LEU A 90 -16.66 3.42 -9.95
CA LEU A 90 -17.16 4.05 -8.71
C LEU A 90 -18.27 5.08 -8.93
N ARG A 91 -18.39 5.61 -10.14
CA ARG A 91 -19.43 6.57 -10.52
C ARG A 91 -20.70 5.89 -11.05
N GLU A 92 -20.52 4.70 -11.64
CA GLU A 92 -21.61 3.97 -12.32
C GLU A 92 -22.43 3.09 -11.37
N ASP A 93 -21.85 2.66 -10.25
CA ASP A 93 -22.56 1.89 -9.20
C ASP A 93 -23.54 2.76 -8.36
N ASP A 94 -23.94 3.91 -8.89
CA ASP A 94 -24.58 5.02 -8.16
C ASP A 94 -26.10 4.89 -7.96
N ASP A 95 -26.73 3.87 -8.53
CA ASP A 95 -28.20 3.89 -8.63
C ASP A 95 -28.95 3.21 -7.49
N ASP A 96 -28.34 2.51 -6.52
CA ASP A 96 -29.13 1.67 -5.62
C ASP A 96 -28.83 1.71 -4.10
N ASP A 97 -27.87 2.52 -3.59
CA ASP A 97 -27.64 2.51 -2.14
C ASP A 97 -27.43 3.91 -1.53
N ARG A 98 -28.36 4.27 -0.62
CA ARG A 98 -28.48 5.60 0.02
C ARG A 98 -27.41 5.92 1.07
N ASP A 99 -26.36 5.14 1.18
CA ASP A 99 -25.25 5.38 2.13
C ASP A 99 -24.07 6.10 1.44
N THR A 100 -24.35 7.34 1.03
CA THR A 100 -23.52 8.15 0.14
C THR A 100 -22.27 8.77 0.81
N GLN A 101 -21.90 8.38 2.04
CA GLN A 101 -20.82 9.05 2.76
C GLN A 101 -19.40 8.57 2.44
N ASP A 102 -19.21 7.45 1.75
CA ASP A 102 -17.89 6.79 1.68
C ASP A 102 -17.31 6.58 0.27
N ARG A 103 -17.60 7.48 -0.67
CA ARG A 103 -17.18 7.34 -2.08
C ARG A 103 -15.85 8.02 -2.42
N ARG A 104 -15.00 8.26 -1.46
CA ARG A 104 -13.69 8.86 -1.73
C ARG A 104 -12.66 7.78 -1.96
N ALA A 105 -12.09 7.73 -3.16
CA ALA A 105 -10.91 6.96 -3.47
C ALA A 105 -9.70 7.90 -3.54
N ILE A 106 -8.60 7.46 -2.95
CA ILE A 106 -7.29 8.11 -3.03
C ILE A 106 -6.45 7.25 -3.95
N VAL A 107 -5.87 7.85 -4.98
CA VAL A 107 -4.95 7.15 -5.89
C VAL A 107 -3.53 7.62 -5.58
N LEU A 108 -2.66 6.67 -5.29
CA LEU A 108 -1.25 6.91 -4.97
C LEU A 108 -0.36 6.23 -6.01
N ASP A 109 0.69 6.90 -6.46
CA ASP A 109 1.75 6.31 -7.27
C ASP A 109 2.75 5.60 -6.35
N LEU A 110 2.53 4.32 -6.13
CA LEU A 110 3.38 3.51 -5.25
C LEU A 110 4.79 3.33 -5.80
N SER A 111 4.94 3.26 -7.12
CA SER A 111 6.27 3.18 -7.75
C SER A 111 7.08 4.42 -7.48
N ALA A 112 6.49 5.63 -7.64
CA ALA A 112 7.16 6.87 -7.33
C ALA A 112 7.56 6.95 -5.84
N ALA A 113 6.64 6.63 -4.93
CA ALA A 113 6.90 6.63 -3.50
C ALA A 113 8.10 5.75 -3.11
N VAL A 114 8.20 4.57 -3.70
CA VAL A 114 9.30 3.63 -3.45
C VAL A 114 10.61 4.10 -4.09
N GLU A 115 10.57 4.67 -5.29
CA GLU A 115 11.73 5.26 -5.98
C GLU A 115 12.30 6.44 -5.18
N ASP A 116 11.45 7.33 -4.69
CA ASP A 116 11.85 8.48 -3.86
C ASP A 116 12.49 8.02 -2.54
N LEU A 117 11.88 7.03 -1.88
CA LEU A 117 12.46 6.44 -0.69
C LEU A 117 13.81 5.79 -0.97
N ALA A 118 13.93 4.99 -2.04
CA ALA A 118 15.18 4.35 -2.43
C ALA A 118 16.27 5.39 -2.75
N SER A 119 15.91 6.48 -3.41
CA SER A 119 16.81 7.59 -3.70
C SER A 119 17.27 8.31 -2.43
N ALA A 120 16.37 8.52 -1.48
CA ALA A 120 16.69 9.10 -0.17
C ALA A 120 17.59 8.19 0.68
N LEU A 121 17.51 6.87 0.49
CA LEU A 121 18.36 5.86 1.13
C LEU A 121 19.58 5.51 0.30
N SER A 122 19.85 6.21 -0.79
CA SER A 122 21.00 5.96 -1.66
C SER A 122 22.34 6.18 -0.94
N PRO A 123 23.35 5.34 -1.20
CA PRO A 123 24.50 5.18 -0.31
C PRO A 123 25.44 6.37 -0.34
N GLY A 124 25.35 7.22 0.67
CA GLY A 124 26.37 8.19 1.03
C GLY A 124 26.97 7.93 2.40
N THR A 125 26.30 7.14 3.24
CA THR A 125 26.75 6.82 4.60
C THR A 125 26.40 5.38 4.98
N THR A 126 27.17 4.80 5.91
CA THR A 126 26.96 3.43 6.44
C THR A 126 25.53 3.20 6.96
N VAL A 127 24.94 4.22 7.59
CA VAL A 127 23.58 4.15 8.14
C VAL A 127 22.53 3.91 7.06
N TYR A 128 22.66 4.56 5.90
CA TYR A 128 21.75 4.37 4.79
C TYR A 128 21.87 3.00 4.15
N PHE A 129 23.08 2.45 4.09
CA PHE A 129 23.30 1.10 3.57
C PHE A 129 22.65 0.03 4.46
N GLU A 130 22.75 0.18 5.78
CA GLU A 130 22.08 -0.72 6.73
C GLU A 130 20.55 -0.64 6.57
N MET A 131 19.99 0.57 6.48
CA MET A 131 18.55 0.76 6.32
C MET A 131 18.03 0.19 4.99
N PHE A 132 18.79 0.32 3.91
CA PHE A 132 18.45 -0.29 2.63
C PHE A 132 18.40 -1.82 2.74
N GLY A 133 19.34 -2.42 3.46
CA GLY A 133 19.33 -3.85 3.79
C GLY A 133 18.13 -4.27 4.64
N GLU A 134 17.73 -3.45 5.60
CA GLU A 134 16.53 -3.65 6.42
C GLU A 134 15.25 -3.60 5.57
N MET A 135 15.12 -2.63 4.66
CA MET A 135 14.00 -2.54 3.74
C MET A 135 13.89 -3.78 2.85
N LYS A 136 15.01 -4.30 2.35
CA LYS A 136 15.03 -5.54 1.57
C LYS A 136 14.58 -6.74 2.40
N ARG A 137 15.01 -6.85 3.66
CA ARG A 137 14.58 -7.92 4.58
C ARG A 137 13.09 -7.82 4.90
N PHE A 138 12.60 -6.62 5.17
CA PHE A 138 11.19 -6.34 5.38
C PHE A 138 10.35 -6.80 4.18
N ALA A 139 10.72 -6.39 2.98
CA ALA A 139 9.99 -6.72 1.77
C ALA A 139 9.99 -8.23 1.45
N ASN A 140 11.12 -8.91 1.69
CA ASN A 140 11.22 -10.36 1.49
C ASN A 140 10.34 -11.16 2.47
N ARG A 141 10.14 -10.71 3.70
CA ARG A 141 9.21 -11.35 4.65
C ARG A 141 7.79 -11.34 4.11
N TRP A 142 7.30 -10.19 3.65
CA TRP A 142 5.97 -10.07 3.06
C TRP A 142 5.77 -10.92 1.81
N LYS A 143 6.79 -11.07 0.99
CA LYS A 143 6.76 -11.97 -0.18
C LYS A 143 6.66 -13.44 0.21
N ALA A 144 7.33 -13.86 1.28
CA ALA A 144 7.27 -15.22 1.79
C ALA A 144 5.88 -15.54 2.37
N ASP A 145 5.32 -14.64 3.17
CA ASP A 145 4.01 -14.81 3.79
C ASP A 145 2.89 -14.91 2.74
N ARG A 146 2.95 -14.12 1.68
CA ARG A 146 1.98 -14.16 0.57
C ARG A 146 1.99 -15.51 -0.16
N LYS A 147 3.16 -16.11 -0.39
CA LYS A 147 3.27 -17.45 -1.01
C LYS A 147 2.67 -18.55 -0.15
N MET A 148 2.76 -18.46 1.16
CA MET A 148 2.18 -19.42 2.07
C MET A 148 0.64 -19.35 2.05
N ASP A 149 0.09 -18.14 1.97
CA ASP A 149 -1.36 -17.92 1.94
C ASP A 149 -2.00 -18.39 0.62
N GLU A 150 -1.34 -18.17 -0.51
CA GLU A 150 -1.75 -18.67 -1.83
C GLU A 150 -1.67 -20.20 -1.92
N GLY A 151 -0.63 -20.82 -1.36
CA GLY A 151 -0.48 -22.27 -1.28
C GLY A 151 -1.57 -22.93 -0.42
N SER A 152 -1.97 -22.30 0.67
CA SER A 152 -3.03 -22.79 1.54
C SER A 152 -4.42 -22.74 0.89
N ARG A 153 -4.69 -21.71 0.09
CA ARG A 153 -5.96 -21.54 -0.64
C ARG A 153 -6.13 -22.54 -1.79
N THR A 154 -5.03 -22.93 -2.45
CA THR A 154 -5.06 -23.93 -3.53
C THR A 154 -5.20 -25.35 -2.99
N ALA A 155 -4.61 -25.69 -1.85
CA ALA A 155 -4.75 -26.99 -1.21
C ALA A 155 -6.18 -27.26 -0.71
N GLY A 156 -6.89 -26.24 -0.22
CA GLY A 156 -8.28 -26.33 0.23
C GLY A 156 -9.30 -26.58 -0.88
N LYS A 157 -8.99 -26.23 -2.13
CA LYS A 157 -9.86 -26.47 -3.29
C LYS A 157 -9.72 -27.88 -3.89
N ALA A 158 -8.62 -28.57 -3.64
CA ALA A 158 -8.35 -29.91 -4.18
C ALA A 158 -8.96 -31.05 -3.33
N SER A 159 -9.39 -30.79 -2.09
CA SER A 159 -9.95 -31.79 -1.19
C SER A 159 -11.49 -31.85 -1.16
N GLY A 160 -12.17 -31.16 -2.04
CA GLY A 160 -13.63 -31.04 -2.12
C GLY A 160 -14.26 -31.60 -3.41
N ALA A 161 -13.58 -32.54 -4.10
CA ALA A 161 -14.12 -33.23 -5.28
C ALA A 161 -14.30 -34.73 -5.01
#